data_a14b47cd24518968306c445b9d4f14bc
#
_entry.id   a14b47cd24518968306c445b9d4f14bc
#
_cell.length_a   1.000
_cell.length_b   1.000
_cell.length_c   1.000
_cell.angle_alpha   90.00
_cell.angle_beta   90.00
_cell.angle_gamma   90.00
#
_symmetry.space_group_name_H-M   'P 1'
#
loop_
_entity.id
_entity.type
_entity.pdbx_description
1 polymer ?
#
loop_
_entity_poly.entity_id
_entity_poly.type
_entity_poly.pdbx_seq_one_letter_code
_entity_poly.pdbx_strand_id
1 'polypeptide(L)'
;MRSVESLRYNLTVPRLPLAVVLLTSAMAWAQTPRADLQGAQLGAAAEHLQQGKADQTIRECKAVLAADPRSAPAHMLLGMAYLGKGSSAMIADAKAELQQALDLDPELLWARYYLAQLYFNQGLREKAQEQLERGLKQSPGLPNFLSLLGEVRRGLGDPAASVELNRKALEQDATTPPAHYFLALAYLDLKQEQAAIAEFEKATHSPLVTPETYNALAALYIRKQQFSKAEDLCRKAIALDRSRPDAYLNLARVYNAQHASDKALEALRGALPEGKEFPATEYYQGLQADLAMELGTAYTAKKMYAEAIDEYARALDFDPRRAVIHRRMAELYRQKGDPAGAALHTKEADKLEKGQR
;
A
#
# COMPACT_ATOMS: atom_id res chain seq x y z
N MET A 1 12.91 25.04 -9.69
CA MET A 1 12.65 23.76 -10.38
C MET A 1 13.64 22.69 -9.88
N ARG A 2 13.65 22.36 -8.60
CA ARG A 2 14.46 21.26 -8.00
C ARG A 2 13.92 20.96 -6.60
N SER A 3 12.79 20.29 -6.51
CA SER A 3 12.32 19.72 -5.24
C SER A 3 11.45 18.47 -5.47
N VAL A 4 11.78 17.67 -6.49
CA VAL A 4 10.99 16.51 -6.93
C VAL A 4 11.56 15.19 -6.40
N GLU A 5 12.78 15.20 -5.82
CA GLU A 5 13.47 13.96 -5.41
C GLU A 5 13.14 13.46 -4.00
N SER A 6 12.45 14.24 -3.16
CA SER A 6 12.15 13.82 -1.78
C SER A 6 10.81 13.10 -1.59
N LEU A 7 9.98 13.01 -2.61
CA LEU A 7 8.83 12.11 -2.63
C LEU A 7 9.29 10.74 -3.17
N ARG A 8 10.23 10.08 -2.49
CA ARG A 8 10.29 8.62 -2.57
C ARG A 8 8.93 8.15 -2.13
N TYR A 9 8.15 7.68 -3.09
CA TYR A 9 6.90 6.99 -2.84
C TYR A 9 7.24 5.77 -1.96
N ASN A 10 7.17 5.95 -0.64
CA ASN A 10 6.89 4.85 0.25
C ASN A 10 5.41 4.48 0.02
N LEU A 11 5.08 4.20 -1.25
CA LEU A 11 3.89 3.45 -1.56
C LEU A 11 4.14 2.08 -0.95
N THR A 12 3.72 1.94 0.31
CA THR A 12 3.57 0.61 0.88
C THR A 12 2.84 -0.19 -0.16
N VAL A 13 3.46 -1.29 -0.59
CA VAL A 13 2.78 -2.26 -1.42
C VAL A 13 1.42 -2.45 -0.78
N PRO A 14 0.32 -2.15 -1.48
CA PRO A 14 -0.97 -2.38 -0.88
C PRO A 14 -0.94 -3.83 -0.43
N ARG A 15 -1.23 -4.07 0.83
CA ARG A 15 -1.70 -5.39 1.22
C ARG A 15 -2.89 -5.59 0.32
N LEU A 16 -2.70 -6.29 -0.81
CA LEU A 16 -3.79 -6.60 -1.74
C LEU A 16 -4.92 -7.05 -0.83
N PRO A 17 -6.09 -6.36 -0.83
CA PRO A 17 -7.15 -6.75 0.07
C PRO A 17 -7.40 -8.20 -0.21
N LEU A 18 -7.21 -9.05 0.78
CA LEU A 18 -7.37 -10.50 0.66
C LEU A 18 -8.74 -10.84 0.07
N ALA A 19 -9.75 -10.00 0.36
CA ALA A 19 -11.08 -10.09 -0.21
C ALA A 19 -11.09 -10.11 -1.76
N VAL A 20 -10.19 -9.38 -2.41
CA VAL A 20 -10.15 -9.25 -3.88
C VAL A 20 -9.67 -10.52 -4.56
N VAL A 21 -8.65 -11.16 -3.98
CA VAL A 21 -8.06 -12.38 -4.56
C VAL A 21 -8.88 -13.62 -4.16
N LEU A 22 -9.55 -13.56 -3.01
CA LEU A 22 -10.40 -14.64 -2.52
C LEU A 22 -11.66 -14.84 -3.36
N LEU A 23 -12.25 -13.77 -3.91
CA LEU A 23 -13.48 -13.84 -4.71
C LEU A 23 -13.31 -14.62 -6.01
N THR A 24 -12.15 -14.50 -6.67
CA THR A 24 -11.93 -15.16 -7.97
C THR A 24 -11.46 -16.62 -7.84
N SER A 25 -10.69 -16.93 -6.80
CA SER A 25 -10.11 -18.27 -6.61
C SER A 25 -11.09 -19.27 -6.01
N ALA A 26 -11.91 -18.83 -5.06
CA ALA A 26 -12.89 -19.71 -4.44
C ALA A 26 -14.05 -20.06 -5.40
N MET A 27 -14.41 -19.18 -6.36
CA MET A 27 -15.38 -19.51 -7.41
C MET A 27 -14.86 -20.59 -8.36
N ALA A 28 -13.59 -20.56 -8.74
CA ALA A 28 -13.00 -21.59 -9.61
C ALA A 28 -12.92 -22.95 -8.90
N TRP A 29 -12.77 -22.97 -7.60
CA TRP A 29 -12.66 -24.19 -6.82
C TRP A 29 -14.03 -24.77 -6.42
N ALA A 30 -15.04 -23.94 -6.15
CA ALA A 30 -16.41 -24.36 -5.84
C ALA A 30 -17.11 -25.08 -7.03
N GLN A 31 -16.54 -25.00 -8.23
CA GLN A 31 -17.07 -25.67 -9.43
C GLN A 31 -16.51 -27.11 -9.62
N THR A 32 -15.58 -27.57 -8.75
CA THR A 32 -15.13 -28.96 -8.82
C THR A 32 -16.16 -29.87 -8.12
N PRO A 33 -16.77 -30.82 -8.82
CA PRO A 33 -17.78 -31.72 -8.23
C PRO A 33 -17.08 -32.73 -7.33
N ARG A 34 -17.05 -32.50 -6.03
CA ARG A 34 -16.76 -33.52 -5.03
C ARG A 34 -17.99 -33.68 -4.13
N ALA A 35 -18.67 -34.79 -4.28
CA ALA A 35 -19.94 -35.13 -3.64
C ALA A 35 -19.75 -35.77 -2.24
N ASP A 36 -18.65 -35.54 -1.56
CA ASP A 36 -18.42 -36.05 -0.22
C ASP A 36 -18.62 -34.95 0.86
N LEU A 37 -18.78 -35.36 2.11
CA LEU A 37 -18.97 -34.45 3.25
C LEU A 37 -17.78 -33.49 3.43
N GLN A 38 -16.56 -33.93 3.07
CA GLN A 38 -15.37 -33.07 3.11
C GLN A 38 -15.43 -32.00 2.04
N GLY A 39 -15.90 -32.31 0.83
CA GLY A 39 -16.14 -31.35 -0.24
C GLY A 39 -17.16 -30.29 0.14
N ALA A 40 -18.25 -30.67 0.78
CA ALA A 40 -19.29 -29.75 1.26
C ALA A 40 -18.73 -28.80 2.37
N GLN A 41 -17.97 -29.31 3.32
CA GLN A 41 -17.34 -28.51 4.40
C GLN A 41 -16.31 -27.54 3.85
N LEU A 42 -15.49 -27.96 2.90
CA LEU A 42 -14.51 -27.08 2.25
C LEU A 42 -15.18 -26.01 1.37
N GLY A 43 -16.30 -26.36 0.75
CA GLY A 43 -17.16 -25.41 0.02
C GLY A 43 -17.66 -24.29 0.94
N ALA A 44 -18.22 -24.66 2.11
CA ALA A 44 -18.67 -23.71 3.12
C ALA A 44 -17.50 -22.86 3.67
N ALA A 45 -16.34 -23.47 3.94
CA ALA A 45 -15.15 -22.76 4.37
C ALA A 45 -14.68 -21.74 3.33
N ALA A 46 -14.73 -22.08 2.04
CA ALA A 46 -14.40 -21.17 0.95
C ALA A 46 -15.39 -19.99 0.85
N GLU A 47 -16.68 -20.26 1.00
CA GLU A 47 -17.72 -19.21 1.03
C GLU A 47 -17.55 -18.27 2.22
N HIS A 48 -17.29 -18.79 3.42
CA HIS A 48 -17.01 -17.97 4.60
C HIS A 48 -15.75 -17.13 4.42
N LEU A 49 -14.73 -17.66 3.79
CA LEU A 49 -13.52 -16.93 3.46
C LEU A 49 -13.81 -15.75 2.52
N GLN A 50 -14.62 -15.97 1.47
CA GLN A 50 -15.08 -14.92 0.56
C GLN A 50 -15.87 -13.82 1.28
N GLN A 51 -16.66 -14.20 2.29
CA GLN A 51 -17.42 -13.25 3.12
C GLN A 51 -16.55 -12.55 4.17
N GLY A 52 -15.23 -12.79 4.20
CA GLY A 52 -14.33 -12.22 5.20
C GLY A 52 -14.46 -12.83 6.60
N LYS A 53 -15.16 -13.96 6.74
CA LYS A 53 -15.42 -14.67 8.00
C LYS A 53 -14.25 -15.60 8.35
N ALA A 54 -13.05 -15.07 8.50
CA ALA A 54 -11.84 -15.86 8.70
C ALA A 54 -11.91 -16.82 9.89
N ASP A 55 -12.53 -16.43 11.01
CA ASP A 55 -12.64 -17.31 12.20
C ASP A 55 -13.55 -18.55 11.93
N GLN A 56 -14.58 -18.40 11.10
CA GLN A 56 -15.41 -19.54 10.70
C GLN A 56 -14.64 -20.48 9.78
N THR A 57 -13.97 -19.93 8.77
CA THR A 57 -13.09 -20.68 7.86
C THR A 57 -12.03 -21.47 8.64
N ILE A 58 -11.37 -20.85 9.61
CA ILE A 58 -10.37 -21.51 10.45
C ILE A 58 -10.95 -22.70 11.20
N ARG A 59 -12.14 -22.57 11.82
CA ARG A 59 -12.79 -23.67 12.53
C ARG A 59 -13.13 -24.84 11.61
N GLU A 60 -13.72 -24.53 10.45
CA GLU A 60 -14.13 -25.54 9.46
C GLU A 60 -12.91 -26.26 8.87
N CYS A 61 -11.87 -25.55 8.47
CA CYS A 61 -10.64 -26.16 7.98
C CYS A 61 -9.96 -27.04 9.03
N LYS A 62 -9.92 -26.61 10.30
CA LYS A 62 -9.39 -27.44 11.41
C LYS A 62 -10.21 -28.69 11.63
N ALA A 63 -11.54 -28.63 11.49
CA ALA A 63 -12.40 -29.82 11.60
C ALA A 63 -12.12 -30.81 10.45
N VAL A 64 -11.95 -30.32 9.21
CA VAL A 64 -11.55 -31.17 8.08
C VAL A 64 -10.17 -31.80 8.32
N LEU A 65 -9.19 -31.02 8.77
CA LEU A 65 -7.84 -31.50 9.04
C LEU A 65 -7.75 -32.49 10.22
N ALA A 66 -8.68 -32.43 11.17
CA ALA A 66 -8.79 -33.40 12.23
C ALA A 66 -9.24 -34.78 11.70
N ALA A 67 -10.06 -34.82 10.64
CA ALA A 67 -10.52 -36.03 10.00
C ALA A 67 -9.55 -36.51 8.89
N ASP A 68 -9.00 -35.58 8.12
CA ASP A 68 -8.01 -35.84 7.06
C ASP A 68 -6.84 -34.84 7.14
N PRO A 69 -5.77 -35.18 7.88
CA PRO A 69 -4.59 -34.33 8.01
C PRO A 69 -3.81 -34.13 6.70
N ARG A 70 -4.18 -34.83 5.62
CA ARG A 70 -3.53 -34.70 4.30
C ARG A 70 -4.38 -33.95 3.28
N SER A 71 -5.42 -33.26 3.72
CA SER A 71 -6.26 -32.44 2.83
C SER A 71 -5.50 -31.16 2.41
N ALA A 72 -4.83 -31.21 1.26
CA ALA A 72 -4.10 -30.08 0.71
C ALA A 72 -4.99 -28.83 0.51
N PRO A 73 -6.25 -28.94 0.03
CA PRO A 73 -7.16 -27.78 -0.05
C PRO A 73 -7.51 -27.18 1.31
N ALA A 74 -7.66 -28.02 2.37
CA ALA A 74 -7.95 -27.52 3.71
C ALA A 74 -6.75 -26.72 4.28
N HIS A 75 -5.53 -27.19 4.10
CA HIS A 75 -4.30 -26.44 4.44
C HIS A 75 -4.24 -25.11 3.68
N MET A 76 -4.52 -25.11 2.38
CA MET A 76 -4.55 -23.89 1.57
C MET A 76 -5.56 -22.87 2.12
N LEU A 77 -6.81 -23.26 2.34
CA LEU A 77 -7.86 -22.37 2.86
C LEU A 77 -7.54 -21.88 4.27
N LEU A 78 -6.95 -22.72 5.11
CA LEU A 78 -6.51 -22.35 6.46
C LEU A 78 -5.41 -21.29 6.40
N GLY A 79 -4.41 -21.49 5.54
CA GLY A 79 -3.34 -20.51 5.29
C GLY A 79 -3.90 -19.17 4.80
N MET A 80 -4.84 -19.20 3.84
CA MET A 80 -5.52 -18.00 3.36
C MET A 80 -6.33 -17.30 4.46
N ALA A 81 -7.00 -18.04 5.32
CA ALA A 81 -7.77 -17.47 6.44
C ALA A 81 -6.85 -16.82 7.48
N TYR A 82 -5.69 -17.39 7.77
CA TYR A 82 -4.68 -16.78 8.63
C TYR A 82 -4.13 -15.48 8.04
N LEU A 83 -3.89 -15.41 6.72
CA LEU A 83 -3.52 -14.15 6.05
C LEU A 83 -4.62 -13.10 6.21
N GLY A 84 -5.89 -13.50 6.13
CA GLY A 84 -7.04 -12.61 6.30
C GLY A 84 -7.13 -11.96 7.69
N LYS A 85 -6.62 -12.61 8.73
CA LYS A 85 -6.57 -12.04 10.09
C LYS A 85 -5.50 -10.95 10.23
N GLY A 86 -4.47 -10.95 9.39
CA GLY A 86 -3.49 -9.87 9.28
C GLY A 86 -2.56 -9.70 10.50
N SER A 87 -2.62 -10.57 11.51
CA SER A 87 -1.72 -10.49 12.67
C SER A 87 -0.35 -11.08 12.36
N SER A 88 0.72 -10.49 12.92
CA SER A 88 2.09 -10.98 12.70
C SER A 88 2.30 -12.43 13.14
N ALA A 89 1.64 -12.86 14.22
CA ALA A 89 1.69 -14.24 14.69
C ALA A 89 1.10 -15.21 13.65
N MET A 90 -0.02 -14.84 13.01
CA MET A 90 -0.69 -15.69 12.02
C MET A 90 -0.01 -15.72 10.66
N ILE A 91 0.92 -14.81 10.37
CA ILE A 91 1.71 -14.84 9.13
C ILE A 91 2.61 -16.08 9.07
N ALA A 92 3.22 -16.45 10.19
CA ALA A 92 4.05 -17.67 10.27
C ALA A 92 3.19 -18.94 10.06
N ASP A 93 2.03 -19.00 10.72
CA ASP A 93 1.08 -20.10 10.57
C ASP A 93 0.56 -20.19 9.12
N ALA A 94 0.19 -19.05 8.53
CA ALA A 94 -0.24 -19.00 7.13
C ALA A 94 0.81 -19.55 6.17
N LYS A 95 2.08 -19.19 6.38
CA LYS A 95 3.19 -19.72 5.58
C LYS A 95 3.34 -21.22 5.73
N ALA A 96 3.28 -21.75 6.95
CA ALA A 96 3.39 -23.17 7.21
C ALA A 96 2.26 -23.95 6.54
N GLU A 97 1.03 -23.48 6.66
CA GLU A 97 -0.14 -24.12 6.05
C GLU A 97 -0.10 -24.09 4.52
N LEU A 98 0.30 -22.98 3.90
CA LEU A 98 0.44 -22.88 2.45
C LEU A 98 1.58 -23.77 1.94
N GLN A 99 2.69 -23.88 2.68
CA GLN A 99 3.78 -24.79 2.33
C GLN A 99 3.32 -26.24 2.44
N GLN A 100 2.64 -26.62 3.52
CA GLN A 100 2.07 -27.96 3.70
C GLN A 100 1.08 -28.32 2.57
N ALA A 101 0.26 -27.34 2.14
CA ALA A 101 -0.63 -27.55 1.00
C ALA A 101 0.14 -27.91 -0.28
N LEU A 102 1.26 -27.21 -0.56
CA LEU A 102 2.09 -27.47 -1.73
C LEU A 102 2.95 -28.75 -1.62
N ASP A 103 3.31 -29.14 -0.40
CA ASP A 103 4.03 -30.41 -0.16
C ASP A 103 3.11 -31.62 -0.40
N LEU A 104 1.82 -31.46 -0.13
CA LEU A 104 0.79 -32.48 -0.37
C LEU A 104 0.28 -32.50 -1.81
N ASP A 105 0.11 -31.32 -2.41
CA ASP A 105 -0.31 -31.15 -3.80
C ASP A 105 0.46 -29.98 -4.45
N PRO A 106 1.55 -30.27 -5.17
CA PRO A 106 2.35 -29.24 -5.85
C PRO A 106 1.61 -28.50 -6.98
N GLU A 107 0.45 -28.99 -7.43
CA GLU A 107 -0.33 -28.38 -8.50
C GLU A 107 -1.32 -27.32 -8.00
N LEU A 108 -1.40 -27.08 -6.68
CA LEU A 108 -2.27 -26.06 -6.10
C LEU A 108 -1.76 -24.65 -6.43
N LEU A 109 -2.18 -24.11 -7.58
CA LEU A 109 -1.79 -22.80 -8.07
C LEU A 109 -2.03 -21.69 -7.04
N TRP A 110 -3.18 -21.69 -6.38
CA TRP A 110 -3.53 -20.63 -5.44
C TRP A 110 -2.70 -20.69 -4.14
N ALA A 111 -2.35 -21.87 -3.65
CA ALA A 111 -1.41 -21.99 -2.54
C ALA A 111 -0.06 -21.36 -2.91
N ARG A 112 0.40 -21.60 -4.14
CA ARG A 112 1.63 -21.03 -4.69
C ARG A 112 1.54 -19.50 -4.83
N TYR A 113 0.40 -18.98 -5.30
CA TYR A 113 0.15 -17.56 -5.42
C TYR A 113 0.21 -16.83 -4.06
N TYR A 114 -0.49 -17.36 -3.05
CA TYR A 114 -0.51 -16.75 -1.72
C TYR A 114 0.84 -16.86 -1.00
N LEU A 115 1.56 -17.96 -1.22
CA LEU A 115 2.91 -18.08 -0.70
C LEU A 115 3.86 -17.05 -1.35
N ALA A 116 3.72 -16.81 -2.65
CA ALA A 116 4.47 -15.77 -3.36
C ALA A 116 4.14 -14.37 -2.83
N GLN A 117 2.86 -14.07 -2.63
CA GLN A 117 2.41 -12.80 -2.05
C GLN A 117 2.98 -12.61 -0.64
N LEU A 118 3.00 -13.66 0.17
CA LEU A 118 3.57 -13.63 1.51
C LEU A 118 5.08 -13.36 1.46
N TYR A 119 5.82 -14.03 0.60
CA TYR A 119 7.24 -13.77 0.41
C TYR A 119 7.49 -12.34 -0.06
N PHE A 120 6.70 -11.83 -0.99
CA PHE A 120 6.81 -10.46 -1.47
C PHE A 120 6.60 -9.44 -0.33
N ASN A 121 5.57 -9.64 0.51
CA ASN A 121 5.28 -8.78 1.67
C ASN A 121 6.37 -8.83 2.75
N GLN A 122 7.16 -9.90 2.79
CA GLN A 122 8.33 -10.05 3.66
C GLN A 122 9.63 -9.50 3.03
N GLY A 123 9.58 -8.94 1.82
CA GLY A 123 10.75 -8.46 1.09
C GLY A 123 11.59 -9.56 0.43
N LEU A 124 11.15 -10.82 0.49
CA LEU A 124 11.81 -11.99 -0.10
C LEU A 124 11.42 -12.13 -1.59
N ARG A 125 11.83 -11.13 -2.39
CA ARG A 125 11.37 -10.94 -3.78
C ARG A 125 11.74 -12.10 -4.69
N GLU A 126 12.94 -12.64 -4.55
CA GLU A 126 13.44 -13.76 -5.35
C GLU A 126 12.62 -15.05 -5.09
N LYS A 127 12.23 -15.29 -3.83
CA LYS A 127 11.36 -16.43 -3.49
C LYS A 127 9.93 -16.22 -4.03
N ALA A 128 9.43 -15.01 -3.99
CA ALA A 128 8.14 -14.68 -4.59
C ALA A 128 8.17 -14.92 -6.11
N GLN A 129 9.22 -14.46 -6.80
CA GLN A 129 9.41 -14.68 -8.23
C GLN A 129 9.42 -16.17 -8.57
N GLU A 130 10.19 -16.98 -7.83
CA GLU A 130 10.28 -18.43 -8.04
C GLU A 130 8.90 -19.10 -7.98
N GLN A 131 8.08 -18.79 -6.97
CA GLN A 131 6.75 -19.36 -6.85
C GLN A 131 5.83 -18.95 -8.01
N LEU A 132 5.88 -17.70 -8.43
CA LEU A 132 5.06 -17.20 -9.54
C LEU A 132 5.47 -17.79 -10.88
N GLU A 133 6.76 -17.90 -11.15
CA GLU A 133 7.28 -18.53 -12.36
C GLU A 133 6.94 -20.02 -12.44
N ARG A 134 6.99 -20.75 -11.30
CA ARG A 134 6.52 -22.14 -11.22
C ARG A 134 5.04 -22.26 -11.54
N GLY A 135 4.20 -21.37 -11.01
CA GLY A 135 2.77 -21.36 -11.33
C GLY A 135 2.49 -21.04 -12.80
N LEU A 136 3.22 -20.10 -13.40
CA LEU A 136 3.09 -19.75 -14.82
C LEU A 136 3.63 -20.83 -15.76
N LYS A 137 4.54 -21.71 -15.31
CA LYS A 137 4.93 -22.91 -16.06
C LYS A 137 3.80 -23.96 -16.12
N GLN A 138 3.03 -24.09 -15.04
CA GLN A 138 1.88 -24.98 -14.99
C GLN A 138 0.72 -24.45 -15.83
N SER A 139 0.41 -23.15 -15.67
CA SER A 139 -0.68 -22.48 -16.38
C SER A 139 -0.22 -21.12 -16.91
N PRO A 140 0.29 -21.08 -18.15
CA PRO A 140 0.69 -19.82 -18.79
C PRO A 140 -0.47 -18.86 -18.94
N GLY A 141 -0.22 -17.58 -18.70
CA GLY A 141 -1.22 -16.53 -18.93
C GLY A 141 -2.17 -16.26 -17.79
N LEU A 142 -1.98 -16.83 -16.58
CA LEU A 142 -2.79 -16.49 -15.40
C LEU A 142 -2.66 -15.01 -15.04
N PRO A 143 -3.73 -14.17 -15.18
CA PRO A 143 -3.61 -12.72 -15.05
C PRO A 143 -3.10 -12.27 -13.68
N ASN A 144 -3.58 -12.88 -12.59
CA ASN A 144 -3.16 -12.55 -11.24
C ASN A 144 -1.67 -12.86 -11.00
N PHE A 145 -1.17 -13.99 -11.53
CA PHE A 145 0.24 -14.38 -11.44
C PHE A 145 1.13 -13.43 -12.24
N LEU A 146 0.72 -13.09 -13.45
CA LEU A 146 1.45 -12.12 -14.30
C LEU A 146 1.52 -10.76 -13.62
N SER A 147 0.40 -10.30 -13.05
CA SER A 147 0.35 -8.99 -12.41
C SER A 147 1.21 -8.94 -11.15
N LEU A 148 1.15 -9.96 -10.28
CA LEU A 148 1.99 -10.03 -9.08
C LEU A 148 3.47 -10.20 -9.45
N LEU A 149 3.79 -11.00 -10.48
CA LEU A 149 5.16 -11.13 -10.98
C LEU A 149 5.68 -9.78 -11.51
N GLY A 150 4.83 -9.01 -12.18
CA GLY A 150 5.16 -7.64 -12.59
C GLY A 150 5.56 -6.76 -11.41
N GLU A 151 4.82 -6.80 -10.31
CA GLU A 151 5.15 -6.03 -9.11
C GLU A 151 6.43 -6.53 -8.43
N VAL A 152 6.65 -7.85 -8.39
CA VAL A 152 7.91 -8.45 -7.91
C VAL A 152 9.10 -7.97 -8.75
N ARG A 153 8.99 -7.98 -10.09
CA ARG A 153 10.03 -7.49 -11.00
C ARG A 153 10.31 -6.01 -10.80
N ARG A 154 9.27 -5.19 -10.62
CA ARG A 154 9.41 -3.78 -10.27
C ARG A 154 10.21 -3.60 -8.97
N GLY A 155 9.87 -4.38 -7.94
CA GLY A 155 10.59 -4.39 -6.65
C GLY A 155 12.04 -4.86 -6.74
N LEU A 156 12.39 -5.66 -7.77
CA LEU A 156 13.75 -6.07 -8.10
C LEU A 156 14.50 -5.04 -8.98
N GLY A 157 13.88 -3.90 -9.28
CA GLY A 157 14.49 -2.82 -10.05
C GLY A 157 14.27 -2.91 -11.57
N ASP A 158 13.32 -3.74 -12.02
CA ASP A 158 12.97 -3.90 -13.43
C ASP A 158 11.53 -3.43 -13.73
N PRO A 159 11.26 -2.10 -13.71
CA PRO A 159 9.94 -1.57 -13.99
C PRO A 159 9.50 -1.79 -15.44
N ALA A 160 10.43 -1.99 -16.39
CA ALA A 160 10.08 -2.30 -17.76
C ALA A 160 9.43 -3.68 -17.90
N ALA A 161 10.00 -4.71 -17.25
CA ALA A 161 9.38 -6.03 -17.19
C ALA A 161 8.01 -5.98 -16.48
N SER A 162 7.84 -5.12 -15.47
CA SER A 162 6.55 -4.91 -14.81
C SER A 162 5.49 -4.39 -15.79
N VAL A 163 5.83 -3.43 -16.65
CA VAL A 163 4.93 -2.92 -17.68
C VAL A 163 4.48 -4.03 -18.62
N GLU A 164 5.41 -4.83 -19.14
CA GLU A 164 5.11 -5.93 -20.04
C GLU A 164 4.20 -7.01 -19.39
N LEU A 165 4.51 -7.40 -18.16
CA LEU A 165 3.75 -8.42 -17.45
C LEU A 165 2.34 -7.95 -17.11
N ASN A 166 2.17 -6.71 -16.65
CA ASN A 166 0.84 -6.18 -16.35
C ASN A 166 0.00 -5.95 -17.61
N ARG A 167 0.61 -5.54 -18.74
CA ARG A 167 -0.09 -5.49 -20.03
C ARG A 167 -0.57 -6.87 -20.46
N LYS A 168 0.28 -7.90 -20.36
CA LYS A 168 -0.11 -9.29 -20.64
C LYS A 168 -1.25 -9.75 -19.73
N ALA A 169 -1.23 -9.39 -18.45
CA ALA A 169 -2.31 -9.70 -17.54
C ALA A 169 -3.64 -9.09 -18.01
N LEU A 170 -3.62 -7.81 -18.43
CA LEU A 170 -4.79 -7.08 -18.94
C LEU A 170 -5.27 -7.57 -20.31
N GLU A 171 -4.38 -8.12 -21.14
CA GLU A 171 -4.74 -8.80 -22.40
C GLU A 171 -5.50 -10.10 -22.15
N GLN A 172 -5.15 -10.83 -21.08
CA GLN A 172 -5.86 -12.05 -20.69
C GLN A 172 -7.20 -11.77 -19.99
N ASP A 173 -7.20 -10.79 -19.09
CA ASP A 173 -8.39 -10.32 -18.39
C ASP A 173 -8.27 -8.83 -18.09
N ALA A 174 -8.99 -8.01 -18.85
CA ALA A 174 -9.02 -6.55 -18.71
C ALA A 174 -9.55 -6.08 -17.34
N THR A 175 -10.17 -6.96 -16.57
CA THR A 175 -10.71 -6.67 -15.25
C THR A 175 -9.77 -7.07 -14.11
N THR A 176 -8.54 -7.55 -14.40
CA THR A 176 -7.57 -7.97 -13.39
C THR A 176 -7.31 -6.82 -12.42
N PRO A 177 -7.79 -6.89 -11.16
CA PRO A 177 -7.91 -5.71 -10.31
C PRO A 177 -6.58 -5.00 -10.00
N PRO A 178 -5.47 -5.72 -9.72
CA PRO A 178 -4.20 -5.06 -9.39
C PRO A 178 -3.42 -4.59 -10.61
N ALA A 179 -3.73 -5.06 -11.83
CA ALA A 179 -2.87 -4.86 -12.98
C ALA A 179 -2.75 -3.38 -13.38
N HIS A 180 -3.85 -2.62 -13.45
CA HIS A 180 -3.80 -1.19 -13.71
C HIS A 180 -3.04 -0.42 -12.63
N TYR A 181 -3.20 -0.79 -11.37
CA TYR A 181 -2.48 -0.16 -10.26
C TYR A 181 -0.97 -0.42 -10.35
N PHE A 182 -0.53 -1.66 -10.56
CA PHE A 182 0.88 -2.00 -10.69
C PHE A 182 1.51 -1.43 -11.97
N LEU A 183 0.74 -1.40 -13.05
CA LEU A 183 1.17 -0.75 -14.30
C LEU A 183 1.42 0.75 -14.08
N ALA A 184 0.53 1.42 -13.34
CA ALA A 184 0.71 2.83 -12.98
C ALA A 184 1.97 3.05 -12.12
N LEU A 185 2.23 2.18 -11.13
CA LEU A 185 3.45 2.24 -10.33
C LEU A 185 4.71 2.07 -11.18
N ALA A 186 4.70 1.10 -12.12
CA ALA A 186 5.82 0.89 -13.03
C ALA A 186 6.08 2.10 -13.93
N TYR A 187 5.02 2.77 -14.41
CA TYR A 187 5.18 4.02 -15.17
C TYR A 187 5.74 5.16 -14.33
N LEU A 188 5.41 5.23 -13.03
CA LEU A 188 6.03 6.22 -12.14
C LEU A 188 7.54 6.00 -11.99
N ASP A 189 7.98 4.76 -11.81
CA ASP A 189 9.40 4.42 -11.71
C ASP A 189 10.13 4.76 -13.03
N LEU A 190 9.47 4.60 -14.17
CA LEU A 190 9.95 5.01 -15.49
C LEU A 190 9.82 6.52 -15.76
N LYS A 191 9.35 7.31 -14.77
CA LYS A 191 9.10 8.77 -14.91
C LYS A 191 8.06 9.14 -15.97
N GLN A 192 7.18 8.21 -16.31
CA GLN A 192 6.09 8.39 -17.28
C GLN A 192 4.79 8.77 -16.56
N GLU A 193 4.80 9.94 -15.91
CA GLU A 193 3.73 10.39 -15.00
C GLU A 193 2.35 10.43 -15.69
N GLN A 194 2.27 10.87 -16.95
CA GLN A 194 0.99 10.94 -17.63
C GLN A 194 0.37 9.56 -17.90
N ALA A 195 1.19 8.58 -18.24
CA ALA A 195 0.76 7.19 -18.39
C ALA A 195 0.32 6.61 -17.05
N ALA A 196 1.05 6.91 -15.97
CA ALA A 196 0.68 6.48 -14.63
C ALA A 196 -0.69 7.02 -14.19
N ILE A 197 -0.97 8.31 -14.43
CA ILE A 197 -2.27 8.90 -14.14
C ILE A 197 -3.39 8.16 -14.89
N ALA A 198 -3.21 7.93 -16.19
CA ALA A 198 -4.21 7.23 -16.99
C ALA A 198 -4.51 5.81 -16.48
N GLU A 199 -3.48 5.08 -16.04
CA GLU A 199 -3.67 3.75 -15.49
C GLU A 199 -4.29 3.77 -14.08
N PHE A 200 -3.91 4.72 -13.21
CA PHE A 200 -4.60 4.90 -11.94
C PHE A 200 -6.07 5.31 -12.12
N GLU A 201 -6.39 6.17 -13.08
CA GLU A 201 -7.78 6.52 -13.39
C GLU A 201 -8.59 5.27 -13.76
N LYS A 202 -8.04 4.39 -14.62
CA LYS A 202 -8.67 3.09 -14.93
C LYS A 202 -8.83 2.23 -13.68
N ALA A 203 -7.81 2.15 -12.82
CA ALA A 203 -7.87 1.39 -11.57
C ALA A 203 -8.97 1.89 -10.63
N THR A 204 -9.34 3.18 -10.65
CA THR A 204 -10.43 3.72 -9.83
C THR A 204 -11.82 3.23 -10.24
N HIS A 205 -11.98 2.66 -11.43
CA HIS A 205 -13.24 2.10 -11.92
C HIS A 205 -13.42 0.63 -11.54
N SER A 206 -12.41 0.00 -10.96
CA SER A 206 -12.52 -1.38 -10.47
C SER A 206 -13.50 -1.45 -9.29
N PRO A 207 -14.41 -2.46 -9.25
CA PRO A 207 -15.23 -2.72 -8.08
C PRO A 207 -14.42 -3.07 -6.83
N LEU A 208 -13.15 -3.38 -7.01
CA LEU A 208 -12.20 -3.78 -5.99
C LEU A 208 -11.11 -2.70 -5.80
N VAL A 209 -11.46 -1.43 -6.10
CA VAL A 209 -10.57 -0.29 -5.88
C VAL A 209 -10.17 -0.19 -4.41
N THR A 210 -8.89 0.11 -4.19
CA THR A 210 -8.34 0.24 -2.84
C THR A 210 -8.12 1.70 -2.45
N PRO A 211 -8.07 2.02 -1.15
CA PRO A 211 -7.72 3.37 -0.69
C PRO A 211 -6.38 3.85 -1.25
N GLU A 212 -5.41 2.94 -1.41
CA GLU A 212 -4.09 3.23 -1.97
C GLU A 212 -4.18 3.78 -3.40
N THR A 213 -5.08 3.22 -4.21
CA THR A 213 -5.30 3.67 -5.59
C THR A 213 -5.75 5.13 -5.62
N TYR A 214 -6.76 5.47 -4.82
CA TYR A 214 -7.23 6.85 -4.72
C TYR A 214 -6.15 7.78 -4.17
N ASN A 215 -5.43 7.35 -3.14
CA ASN A 215 -4.39 8.14 -2.50
C ASN A 215 -3.19 8.40 -3.43
N ALA A 216 -2.76 7.41 -4.20
CA ALA A 216 -1.69 7.56 -5.18
C ALA A 216 -2.08 8.55 -6.31
N LEU A 217 -3.30 8.42 -6.83
CA LEU A 217 -3.80 9.35 -7.85
C LEU A 217 -3.98 10.75 -7.31
N ALA A 218 -4.47 10.91 -6.05
CA ALA A 218 -4.59 12.20 -5.38
C ALA A 218 -3.23 12.90 -5.26
N ALA A 219 -2.18 12.18 -4.86
CA ALA A 219 -0.82 12.72 -4.77
C ALA A 219 -0.32 13.26 -6.12
N LEU A 220 -0.63 12.58 -7.24
CA LEU A 220 -0.29 13.04 -8.59
C LEU A 220 -1.07 14.30 -8.98
N TYR A 221 -2.36 14.38 -8.64
CA TYR A 221 -3.14 15.57 -8.90
C TYR A 221 -2.74 16.76 -8.02
N ILE A 222 -2.29 16.54 -6.78
CA ILE A 222 -1.68 17.59 -5.94
C ILE A 222 -0.46 18.19 -6.64
N ARG A 223 0.43 17.36 -7.17
CA ARG A 223 1.62 17.81 -7.93
C ARG A 223 1.25 18.61 -9.17
N LYS A 224 0.16 18.24 -9.84
CA LYS A 224 -0.39 18.97 -11.00
C LYS A 224 -1.25 20.17 -10.60
N GLN A 225 -1.36 20.48 -9.31
CA GLN A 225 -2.19 21.57 -8.77
C GLN A 225 -3.68 21.44 -9.13
N GLN A 226 -4.14 20.23 -9.42
CA GLN A 226 -5.55 19.92 -9.67
C GLN A 226 -6.26 19.59 -8.34
N PHE A 227 -6.32 20.58 -7.45
CA PHE A 227 -6.71 20.40 -6.07
C PHE A 227 -8.14 19.88 -5.88
N SER A 228 -9.08 20.28 -6.71
CA SER A 228 -10.47 19.79 -6.62
C SER A 228 -10.56 18.27 -6.86
N LYS A 229 -9.85 17.76 -7.88
CA LYS A 229 -9.79 16.32 -8.15
C LYS A 229 -9.08 15.56 -7.02
N ALA A 230 -7.98 16.12 -6.52
CA ALA A 230 -7.23 15.52 -5.42
C ALA A 230 -8.07 15.44 -4.15
N GLU A 231 -8.84 16.49 -3.82
CA GLU A 231 -9.74 16.50 -2.66
C GLU A 231 -10.80 15.40 -2.74
N ASP A 232 -11.47 15.25 -3.89
CA ASP A 232 -12.46 14.18 -4.11
C ASP A 232 -11.86 12.79 -3.89
N LEU A 233 -10.68 12.54 -4.46
CA LEU A 233 -9.98 11.26 -4.32
C LEU A 233 -9.53 10.98 -2.87
N CYS A 234 -9.01 11.98 -2.15
CA CYS A 234 -8.67 11.85 -0.74
C CYS A 234 -9.90 11.47 0.09
N ARG A 235 -11.03 12.12 -0.14
CA ARG A 235 -12.31 11.82 0.54
C ARG A 235 -12.79 10.40 0.23
N LYS A 236 -12.65 9.92 -1.01
CA LYS A 236 -12.96 8.53 -1.40
C LYS A 236 -12.03 7.54 -0.69
N ALA A 237 -10.73 7.82 -0.62
CA ALA A 237 -9.79 6.99 0.13
C ALA A 237 -10.16 6.88 1.61
N ILE A 238 -10.47 8.01 2.27
CA ILE A 238 -10.91 8.07 3.68
C ILE A 238 -12.24 7.35 3.89
N ALA A 239 -13.17 7.44 2.94
CA ALA A 239 -14.46 6.75 3.04
C ALA A 239 -14.32 5.22 3.00
N LEU A 240 -13.35 4.70 2.23
CA LEU A 240 -13.04 3.27 2.17
C LEU A 240 -12.30 2.80 3.43
N ASP A 241 -11.37 3.59 3.94
CA ASP A 241 -10.62 3.26 5.15
C ASP A 241 -10.24 4.51 5.93
N ARG A 242 -10.99 4.75 7.02
CA ARG A 242 -10.78 5.90 7.92
C ARG A 242 -9.50 5.79 8.77
N SER A 243 -8.86 4.64 8.79
CA SER A 243 -7.63 4.43 9.56
C SER A 243 -6.36 4.81 8.79
N ARG A 244 -6.49 5.35 7.57
CA ARG A 244 -5.38 5.66 6.66
C ARG A 244 -4.86 7.10 6.83
N PRO A 245 -3.77 7.30 7.58
CA PRO A 245 -3.25 8.65 7.85
C PRO A 245 -2.69 9.34 6.59
N ASP A 246 -2.21 8.58 5.61
CA ASP A 246 -1.71 9.08 4.34
C ASP A 246 -2.78 9.79 3.48
N ALA A 247 -4.03 9.33 3.54
CA ALA A 247 -5.14 9.98 2.84
C ALA A 247 -5.50 11.34 3.47
N TYR A 248 -5.50 11.42 4.80
CA TYR A 248 -5.69 12.67 5.53
C TYR A 248 -4.52 13.64 5.30
N LEU A 249 -3.28 13.14 5.25
CA LEU A 249 -2.11 13.93 4.92
C LEU A 249 -2.23 14.58 3.54
N ASN A 250 -2.64 13.82 2.52
CA ASN A 250 -2.84 14.38 1.19
C ASN A 250 -3.98 15.39 1.17
N LEU A 251 -5.07 15.15 1.92
CA LEU A 251 -6.16 16.13 2.07
C LEU A 251 -5.67 17.43 2.72
N ALA A 252 -4.84 17.34 3.75
CA ALA A 252 -4.23 18.51 4.39
C ALA A 252 -3.31 19.27 3.43
N ARG A 253 -2.52 18.58 2.61
CA ARG A 253 -1.70 19.19 1.55
C ARG A 253 -2.55 19.99 0.56
N VAL A 254 -3.69 19.44 0.16
CA VAL A 254 -4.66 20.15 -0.69
C VAL A 254 -5.12 21.44 -0.01
N TYR A 255 -5.56 21.38 1.25
CA TYR A 255 -6.06 22.53 1.97
C TYR A 255 -4.98 23.57 2.27
N ASN A 256 -3.76 23.15 2.60
CA ASN A 256 -2.62 24.07 2.76
C ASN A 256 -2.31 24.80 1.45
N ALA A 257 -2.33 24.09 0.32
CA ALA A 257 -2.11 24.71 -0.99
C ALA A 257 -3.22 25.70 -1.39
N GLN A 258 -4.44 25.50 -0.89
CA GLN A 258 -5.58 26.39 -1.07
C GLN A 258 -5.67 27.51 0.00
N HIS A 259 -4.68 27.59 0.91
CA HIS A 259 -4.68 28.52 2.05
C HIS A 259 -5.86 28.32 3.02
N ALA A 260 -6.46 27.15 3.04
CA ALA A 260 -7.57 26.78 3.92
C ALA A 260 -7.07 26.12 5.22
N SER A 261 -6.29 26.87 6.02
CA SER A 261 -5.52 26.34 7.15
C SER A 261 -6.36 25.64 8.22
N ASP A 262 -7.59 26.11 8.49
CA ASP A 262 -8.49 25.46 9.46
C ASP A 262 -8.92 24.07 8.98
N LYS A 263 -9.23 23.92 7.68
CA LYS A 263 -9.53 22.61 7.08
C LYS A 263 -8.30 21.68 7.06
N ALA A 264 -7.11 22.25 6.84
CA ALA A 264 -5.86 21.48 6.91
C ALA A 264 -5.64 20.92 8.31
N LEU A 265 -5.82 21.74 9.36
CA LEU A 265 -5.69 21.30 10.74
C LEU A 265 -6.73 20.24 11.12
N GLU A 266 -7.98 20.38 10.63
CA GLU A 266 -9.04 19.38 10.85
C GLU A 266 -8.66 18.02 10.19
N ALA A 267 -8.19 18.05 8.94
CA ALA A 267 -7.74 16.84 8.25
C ALA A 267 -6.57 16.18 9.00
N LEU A 268 -5.57 16.95 9.46
CA LEU A 268 -4.43 16.42 10.18
C LEU A 268 -4.81 15.81 11.55
N ARG A 269 -5.84 16.32 12.22
CA ARG A 269 -6.40 15.65 13.42
C ARG A 269 -6.98 14.29 13.09
N GLY A 270 -7.63 14.13 11.94
CA GLY A 270 -8.12 12.84 11.48
C GLY A 270 -7.00 11.81 11.21
N ALA A 271 -5.81 12.28 10.82
CA ALA A 271 -4.64 11.42 10.62
C ALA A 271 -4.00 10.92 11.91
N LEU A 272 -4.22 11.60 13.02
CA LEU A 272 -3.62 11.35 14.32
C LEU A 272 -4.71 10.89 15.30
N PRO A 273 -5.15 9.62 15.27
CA PRO A 273 -6.17 9.15 16.17
C PRO A 273 -5.68 9.24 17.63
N GLU A 274 -6.52 9.81 18.50
CA GLU A 274 -6.21 9.99 19.92
C GLU A 274 -5.79 8.66 20.57
N GLY A 275 -4.65 8.65 21.28
CA GLY A 275 -4.16 7.52 22.05
C GLY A 275 -3.59 6.36 21.23
N LYS A 276 -3.38 6.51 19.93
CA LYS A 276 -2.69 5.51 19.09
C LYS A 276 -1.30 5.99 18.71
N GLU A 277 -0.31 5.18 19.00
CA GLU A 277 1.06 5.36 18.52
C GLU A 277 1.22 4.70 17.15
N PHE A 278 1.99 5.33 16.28
CA PHE A 278 2.39 4.71 15.02
C PHE A 278 3.46 3.64 15.27
N PRO A 279 3.43 2.51 14.55
CA PRO A 279 4.51 1.54 14.63
C PRO A 279 5.87 2.17 14.34
N ALA A 280 6.90 1.75 15.09
CA ALA A 280 8.28 2.26 14.93
C ALA A 280 8.94 1.68 13.66
N THR A 281 8.44 2.03 12.49
CA THR A 281 9.01 1.65 11.19
C THR A 281 9.43 2.89 10.42
N GLU A 282 10.41 2.75 9.51
CA GLU A 282 10.87 3.84 8.65
C GLU A 282 9.72 4.52 7.89
N TYR A 283 8.74 3.75 7.45
CA TYR A 283 7.54 4.28 6.79
C TYR A 283 6.76 5.23 7.70
N TYR A 284 6.46 4.81 8.94
CA TYR A 284 5.70 5.66 9.86
C TYR A 284 6.50 6.83 10.38
N GLN A 285 7.83 6.71 10.50
CA GLN A 285 8.72 7.86 10.79
C GLN A 285 8.62 8.92 9.68
N GLY A 286 8.74 8.50 8.42
CA GLY A 286 8.57 9.41 7.29
C GLY A 286 7.20 10.07 7.24
N LEU A 287 6.14 9.29 7.51
CA LEU A 287 4.77 9.81 7.58
C LEU A 287 4.59 10.82 8.71
N GLN A 288 5.13 10.55 9.91
CA GLN A 288 5.08 11.47 11.05
C GLN A 288 5.83 12.77 10.76
N ALA A 289 6.98 12.70 10.08
CA ALA A 289 7.69 13.88 9.62
C ALA A 289 6.85 14.71 8.63
N ASP A 290 6.16 14.07 7.71
CA ASP A 290 5.27 14.74 6.76
C ASP A 290 4.06 15.37 7.44
N LEU A 291 3.42 14.67 8.39
CA LEU A 291 2.29 15.19 9.16
C LEU A 291 2.69 16.42 9.97
N ALA A 292 3.82 16.36 10.69
CA ALA A 292 4.35 17.48 11.45
C ALA A 292 4.72 18.66 10.54
N MET A 293 5.30 18.41 9.38
CA MET A 293 5.60 19.44 8.39
C MET A 293 4.33 20.14 7.88
N GLU A 294 3.26 19.41 7.61
CA GLU A 294 2.00 20.00 7.16
C GLU A 294 1.27 20.76 8.28
N LEU A 295 1.38 20.30 9.56
CA LEU A 295 0.92 21.06 10.73
C LEU A 295 1.66 22.40 10.83
N GLY A 296 3.00 22.38 10.77
CA GLY A 296 3.82 23.59 10.78
C GLY A 296 3.46 24.55 9.65
N THR A 297 3.10 24.03 8.46
CA THR A 297 2.64 24.84 7.34
C THR A 297 1.31 25.53 7.64
N ALA A 298 0.34 24.80 8.19
CA ALA A 298 -0.97 25.34 8.54
C ALA A 298 -0.87 26.38 9.66
N TYR A 299 -0.06 26.15 10.70
CA TYR A 299 0.21 27.11 11.76
C TYR A 299 0.94 28.36 11.25
N THR A 300 1.88 28.22 10.33
CA THR A 300 2.56 29.37 9.68
C THR A 300 1.55 30.27 8.97
N ALA A 301 0.62 29.70 8.21
CA ALA A 301 -0.41 30.46 7.50
C ALA A 301 -1.38 31.17 8.45
N LYS A 302 -1.59 30.64 9.66
CA LYS A 302 -2.36 31.27 10.74
C LYS A 302 -1.54 32.25 11.58
N LYS A 303 -0.26 32.47 11.28
CA LYS A 303 0.69 33.30 12.04
C LYS A 303 0.93 32.82 13.48
N MET A 304 0.66 31.56 13.75
CA MET A 304 0.94 30.87 14.99
C MET A 304 2.40 30.34 14.93
N TYR A 305 3.35 31.29 15.04
CA TYR A 305 4.77 31.01 14.71
C TYR A 305 5.46 30.12 15.73
N ALA A 306 5.06 30.14 17.00
CA ALA A 306 5.62 29.27 18.01
C ALA A 306 5.26 27.81 17.74
N GLU A 307 3.96 27.56 17.54
CA GLU A 307 3.42 26.22 17.24
C GLU A 307 3.98 25.69 15.90
N ALA A 308 4.17 26.58 14.92
CA ALA A 308 4.77 26.21 13.65
C ALA A 308 6.23 25.74 13.81
N ILE A 309 7.03 26.45 14.64
CA ILE A 309 8.42 26.07 14.94
C ILE A 309 8.47 24.74 15.65
N ASP A 310 7.62 24.51 16.64
CA ASP A 310 7.56 23.25 17.40
C ASP A 310 7.24 22.07 16.47
N GLU A 311 6.27 22.22 15.56
CA GLU A 311 5.93 21.17 14.62
C GLU A 311 7.03 20.93 13.57
N TYR A 312 7.69 21.95 13.08
CA TYR A 312 8.85 21.76 12.19
C TYR A 312 10.05 21.13 12.92
N ALA A 313 10.29 21.46 14.18
CA ALA A 313 11.31 20.80 14.99
C ALA A 313 10.96 19.30 15.15
N ARG A 314 9.71 18.99 15.49
CA ARG A 314 9.24 17.61 15.59
C ARG A 314 9.36 16.86 14.26
N ALA A 315 9.14 17.52 13.13
CA ALA A 315 9.36 16.90 11.82
C ALA A 315 10.84 16.55 11.60
N LEU A 316 11.77 17.37 12.07
CA LEU A 316 13.21 17.12 12.01
C LEU A 316 13.67 16.03 12.99
N ASP A 317 12.98 15.83 14.12
CA ASP A 317 13.26 14.71 15.02
C ASP A 317 13.02 13.35 14.32
N PHE A 318 12.00 13.29 13.46
CA PHE A 318 11.70 12.08 12.67
C PHE A 318 12.58 11.94 11.42
N ASP A 319 12.92 13.05 10.76
CA ASP A 319 13.76 13.06 9.56
C ASP A 319 14.68 14.32 9.53
N PRO A 320 15.87 14.22 10.15
CA PRO A 320 16.80 15.35 10.26
C PRO A 320 17.38 15.85 8.93
N ARG A 321 17.24 15.09 7.84
CA ARG A 321 17.87 15.41 6.55
C ARG A 321 16.97 16.17 5.58
N ARG A 322 15.85 16.71 6.03
CA ARG A 322 14.91 17.45 5.19
C ARG A 322 15.27 18.92 5.04
N ALA A 323 16.10 19.24 4.07
CA ALA A 323 16.50 20.61 3.77
C ALA A 323 15.30 21.58 3.63
N VAL A 324 14.17 21.11 3.08
CA VAL A 324 12.95 21.92 2.92
C VAL A 324 12.39 22.42 4.26
N ILE A 325 12.48 21.62 5.33
CA ILE A 325 12.00 22.04 6.67
C ILE A 325 12.91 23.13 7.21
N HIS A 326 14.22 22.96 7.10
CA HIS A 326 15.16 24.02 7.49
C HIS A 326 14.92 25.31 6.70
N ARG A 327 14.60 25.26 5.41
CA ARG A 327 14.23 26.46 4.62
C ARG A 327 12.97 27.14 5.18
N ARG A 328 11.94 26.37 5.52
CA ARG A 328 10.71 26.91 6.11
C ARG A 328 10.96 27.52 7.49
N MET A 329 11.75 26.87 8.34
CA MET A 329 12.15 27.42 9.64
C MET A 329 12.95 28.71 9.49
N ALA A 330 13.90 28.77 8.56
CA ALA A 330 14.65 29.99 8.29
C ALA A 330 13.74 31.16 7.91
N GLU A 331 12.73 30.92 7.07
CA GLU A 331 11.74 31.94 6.71
C GLU A 331 10.92 32.38 7.92
N LEU A 332 10.48 31.44 8.74
CA LEU A 332 9.72 31.73 9.96
C LEU A 332 10.51 32.56 10.96
N TYR A 333 11.79 32.25 11.18
CA TYR A 333 12.66 33.05 12.04
C TYR A 333 12.88 34.46 11.50
N ARG A 334 12.96 34.65 10.15
CA ARG A 334 12.98 35.99 9.55
C ARG A 334 11.71 36.78 9.86
N GLN A 335 10.53 36.13 9.73
CA GLN A 335 9.22 36.75 10.03
C GLN A 335 9.07 37.12 11.51
N LYS A 336 9.72 36.34 12.41
CA LYS A 336 9.79 36.66 13.85
C LYS A 336 10.81 37.74 14.19
N GLY A 337 11.63 38.17 13.25
CA GLY A 337 12.74 39.12 13.52
C GLY A 337 13.93 38.49 14.23
N ASP A 338 14.17 37.20 14.09
CA ASP A 338 15.34 36.48 14.60
C ASP A 338 16.29 36.14 13.44
N PRO A 339 17.27 36.99 13.14
CA PRO A 339 18.23 36.78 12.08
C PRO A 339 19.24 35.65 12.41
N ALA A 340 19.49 35.36 13.67
CA ALA A 340 20.40 34.30 14.08
C ALA A 340 19.81 32.92 13.81
N GLY A 341 18.60 32.70 14.24
CA GLY A 341 17.86 31.48 13.94
C GLY A 341 17.66 31.26 12.41
N ALA A 342 17.35 32.35 11.68
CA ALA A 342 17.25 32.30 10.23
C ALA A 342 18.57 31.91 9.55
N ALA A 343 19.70 32.44 9.97
CA ALA A 343 21.03 32.12 9.43
C ALA A 343 21.41 30.67 9.72
N LEU A 344 21.13 30.18 10.94
CA LEU A 344 21.41 28.79 11.34
C LEU A 344 20.70 27.82 10.41
N HIS A 345 19.36 27.95 10.26
CA HIS A 345 18.58 27.04 9.45
C HIS A 345 18.86 27.19 7.95
N THR A 346 19.22 28.37 7.47
CA THR A 346 19.70 28.55 6.08
C THR A 346 20.97 27.76 5.83
N LYS A 347 21.95 27.83 6.75
CA LYS A 347 23.22 27.09 6.65
C LYS A 347 23.03 25.60 6.65
N GLU A 348 22.15 25.06 7.50
CA GLU A 348 21.85 23.62 7.54
C GLU A 348 21.15 23.17 6.25
N ALA A 349 20.20 23.94 5.73
CA ALA A 349 19.57 23.64 4.44
C ALA A 349 20.60 23.58 3.30
N ASP A 350 21.50 24.57 3.20
CA ASP A 350 22.56 24.63 2.20
C ASP A 350 23.53 23.45 2.28
N LYS A 351 23.87 23.03 3.50
CA LYS A 351 24.73 21.87 3.77
C LYS A 351 24.09 20.57 3.27
N LEU A 352 22.81 20.38 3.58
CA LEU A 352 22.05 19.20 3.15
C LEU A 352 21.88 19.15 1.63
N GLU A 353 21.60 20.28 0.97
CA GLU A 353 21.45 20.36 -0.47
C GLU A 353 22.78 20.14 -1.22
N LYS A 354 23.93 20.54 -0.63
CA LYS A 354 25.26 20.27 -1.19
C LYS A 354 25.72 18.83 -1.00
N GLY A 355 25.32 18.19 0.09
CA GLY A 355 25.65 16.80 0.38
C GLY A 355 24.83 15.78 -0.42
N GLN A 356 23.81 16.23 -1.13
CA GLN A 356 22.96 15.41 -2.02
C GLN A 356 23.41 15.45 -3.50
N ARG A 357 24.48 16.20 -3.83
CA ARG A 357 25.12 16.26 -5.15
C ARG A 357 26.33 15.34 -5.21
#